data_d0ced02b8f2ef64b19af31258a854de8
#
_entry.id   d0ced02b8f2ef64b19af31258a854de8
#
_cell.length_a   1.000
_cell.length_b   1.000
_cell.length_c   1.000
_cell.angle_alpha   90.00
_cell.angle_beta   90.00
_cell.angle_gamma   90.00
#
_symmetry.space_group_name_H-M   'P 1'
#
loop_
_entity.id
_entity.type
_entity.pdbx_description
1 polymer ?
#
loop_
_entity_poly.entity_id
_entity_poly.type
_entity_poly.pdbx_seq_one_letter_code
_entity_poly.pdbx_strand_id
1 'polypeptide(L)'
;MNRTMNHSVRGAPRPGSREARPAGLFVAALLGLALFAQACYVVEARPQDLVTGVHGMIDILSRSMPPDFGKLKSSLWAVVETVDVAVFGTICGVVFAFPLAILAAANVTPARPLYLAARSLIGITRVVPDLVWALLFVTAVGLGPFPGALALAVHSVGMLGRLFSEVIEDMDMGPVEALTLTGASRLQVFTHAVVPGVLPSLLGIALYRFDENLRSSLVLGFVGAGGIGFHLLTAMNLFQYRTVSLLLIITFLLVTGAEHLSAYLRSKVT
;
A
#
# COMPACT_ATOMS: atom_id res chain seq x y z
N MET A 1 60.74 33.88 -31.99
CA MET A 1 60.05 34.99 -31.36
C MET A 1 58.69 34.48 -30.89
N ASN A 2 58.68 33.96 -29.62
CA ASN A 2 57.60 33.26 -28.97
C ASN A 2 56.72 34.27 -28.20
N ARG A 3 55.42 34.35 -28.47
CA ARG A 3 54.46 35.02 -27.62
C ARG A 3 53.45 34.00 -27.16
N THR A 4 53.65 33.52 -25.96
CA THR A 4 52.71 32.75 -25.15
C THR A 4 51.56 33.60 -24.69
N MET A 5 50.33 33.35 -25.21
CA MET A 5 49.08 33.98 -24.71
C MET A 5 48.62 33.15 -23.48
N ASN A 6 48.71 33.78 -22.36
CA ASN A 6 48.22 33.28 -21.07
C ASN A 6 46.74 33.62 -20.92
N HIS A 7 45.82 32.72 -21.24
CA HIS A 7 44.38 32.90 -20.96
C HIS A 7 44.11 32.50 -19.50
N SER A 8 44.06 33.54 -18.63
CA SER A 8 43.51 33.39 -17.30
C SER A 8 42.04 33.05 -17.35
N VAL A 9 41.71 31.77 -17.06
CA VAL A 9 40.34 31.31 -16.85
C VAL A 9 39.85 31.95 -15.55
N ARG A 10 39.03 33.01 -15.68
CA ARG A 10 38.28 33.59 -14.56
C ARG A 10 37.30 32.52 -14.08
N GLY A 11 37.54 31.99 -12.87
CA GLY A 11 36.63 31.10 -12.19
C GLY A 11 35.24 31.73 -12.01
N ALA A 12 34.22 31.01 -12.46
CA ALA A 12 32.83 31.36 -12.20
C ALA A 12 32.61 31.45 -10.67
N PRO A 13 31.84 32.44 -10.18
CA PRO A 13 31.54 32.53 -8.79
C PRO A 13 30.74 31.29 -8.34
N ARG A 14 31.28 30.56 -7.37
CA ARG A 14 30.57 29.47 -6.72
C ARG A 14 29.26 30.03 -6.15
N PRO A 15 28.09 29.37 -6.35
CA PRO A 15 26.87 29.82 -5.70
C PRO A 15 27.09 29.77 -4.21
N GLY A 16 27.04 30.94 -3.56
CA GLY A 16 27.26 31.09 -2.15
C GLY A 16 26.32 30.18 -1.37
N SER A 17 26.88 29.27 -0.60
CA SER A 17 26.16 28.61 0.47
C SER A 17 25.55 29.70 1.33
N ARG A 18 24.20 29.83 1.28
CA ARG A 18 23.49 30.66 2.26
C ARG A 18 23.73 30.00 3.61
N GLU A 19 24.77 30.46 4.32
CA GLU A 19 24.91 30.13 5.73
C GLU A 19 23.61 30.59 6.41
N ALA A 20 22.80 29.61 6.82
CA ALA A 20 21.60 29.90 7.58
C ALA A 20 22.03 30.69 8.80
N ARG A 21 21.63 31.97 8.90
CA ARG A 21 21.99 32.84 9.99
C ARG A 21 21.62 32.12 11.29
N PRO A 22 22.56 32.01 12.28
CA PRO A 22 22.34 31.26 13.53
C PRO A 22 21.04 31.68 14.24
N ALA A 23 20.65 32.94 14.11
CA ALA A 23 19.39 33.48 14.61
C ALA A 23 18.14 32.81 13.96
N GLY A 24 18.18 32.53 12.66
CA GLY A 24 17.04 31.84 11.97
C GLY A 24 16.90 30.41 12.43
N LEU A 25 18.00 29.69 12.64
CA LEU A 25 17.98 28.33 13.19
C LEU A 25 17.47 28.30 14.64
N PHE A 26 17.87 29.29 15.45
CA PHE A 26 17.39 29.39 16.82
C PHE A 26 15.88 29.68 16.90
N VAL A 27 15.37 30.59 16.09
CA VAL A 27 13.92 30.87 15.98
C VAL A 27 13.17 29.66 15.50
N ALA A 28 13.65 28.93 14.47
CA ALA A 28 13.03 27.71 13.99
C ALA A 28 12.99 26.60 15.06
N ALA A 29 14.07 26.46 15.84
CA ALA A 29 14.15 25.54 16.98
C ALA A 29 13.15 25.89 18.09
N LEU A 30 13.02 27.15 18.43
CA LEU A 30 12.03 27.61 19.41
C LEU A 30 10.60 27.39 18.97
N LEU A 31 10.30 27.68 17.69
CA LEU A 31 8.98 27.41 17.11
C LEU A 31 8.71 25.91 17.10
N GLY A 32 9.67 25.08 16.73
CA GLY A 32 9.55 23.62 16.77
C GLY A 32 9.29 23.08 18.18
N LEU A 33 10.01 23.62 19.18
CA LEU A 33 9.82 23.25 20.58
C LEU A 33 8.44 23.70 21.10
N ALA A 34 8.00 24.90 20.74
CA ALA A 34 6.67 25.40 21.12
C ALA A 34 5.56 24.55 20.51
N LEU A 35 5.66 24.19 19.22
CA LEU A 35 4.72 23.30 18.54
C LEU A 35 4.73 21.91 19.19
N PHE A 36 5.89 21.37 19.53
CA PHE A 36 5.99 20.08 20.21
C PHE A 36 5.36 20.12 21.61
N ALA A 37 5.63 21.18 22.39
CA ALA A 37 5.02 21.37 23.71
C ALA A 37 3.49 21.49 23.60
N GLN A 38 2.99 22.24 22.60
CA GLN A 38 1.57 22.32 22.32
C GLN A 38 0.99 20.95 21.93
N ALA A 39 1.67 20.19 21.09
CA ALA A 39 1.24 18.84 20.69
C ALA A 39 1.19 17.90 21.92
N CYS A 40 2.19 17.92 22.80
CA CYS A 40 2.18 17.15 24.04
C CYS A 40 1.03 17.53 24.96
N TYR A 41 0.70 18.81 25.02
CA TYR A 41 -0.44 19.29 25.82
C TYR A 41 -1.79 18.82 25.25
N VAL A 42 -1.99 18.96 23.92
CA VAL A 42 -3.24 18.56 23.22
C VAL A 42 -3.43 17.05 23.24
N VAL A 43 -2.36 16.27 23.09
CA VAL A 43 -2.40 14.79 23.14
C VAL A 43 -2.48 14.27 24.58
N GLU A 44 -2.40 15.14 25.58
CA GLU A 44 -2.36 14.77 27.01
C GLU A 44 -1.24 13.75 27.31
N ALA A 45 -0.06 13.94 26.71
CA ALA A 45 1.05 13.03 26.85
C ALA A 45 1.59 13.02 28.30
N ARG A 46 1.12 12.07 29.09
CA ARG A 46 1.52 11.87 30.49
C ARG A 46 2.48 10.69 30.61
N PRO A 47 3.75 10.88 30.98
CA PRO A 47 4.69 9.76 31.17
C PRO A 47 4.20 8.73 32.18
N GLN A 48 3.37 9.13 33.15
CA GLN A 48 2.77 8.27 34.15
C GLN A 48 1.84 7.21 33.52
N ASP A 49 1.11 7.57 32.44
CA ASP A 49 0.20 6.65 31.76
C ASP A 49 0.95 5.52 31.05
N LEU A 50 2.20 5.76 30.62
CA LEU A 50 3.08 4.73 30.09
C LEU A 50 3.46 3.71 31.18
N VAL A 51 3.78 4.17 32.38
CA VAL A 51 4.15 3.27 33.50
C VAL A 51 2.96 2.44 33.97
N THR A 52 1.79 3.07 34.14
CA THR A 52 0.56 2.36 34.52
C THR A 52 0.09 1.44 33.40
N GLY A 53 0.22 1.84 32.13
CA GLY A 53 -0.10 1.05 30.94
C GLY A 53 0.72 -0.25 30.85
N VAL A 54 2.01 -0.21 31.20
CA VAL A 54 2.87 -1.42 31.22
C VAL A 54 2.31 -2.47 32.17
N HIS A 55 1.84 -2.09 33.37
CA HIS A 55 1.23 -3.04 34.31
C HIS A 55 -0.04 -3.68 33.73
N GLY A 56 -0.90 -2.87 33.08
CA GLY A 56 -2.07 -3.39 32.39
C GLY A 56 -1.73 -4.35 31.24
N MET A 57 -0.69 -4.04 30.47
CA MET A 57 -0.21 -4.93 29.40
C MET A 57 0.31 -6.26 29.95
N ILE A 58 1.06 -6.26 31.06
CA ILE A 58 1.56 -7.48 31.72
C ILE A 58 0.38 -8.31 32.24
N ASP A 59 -0.63 -7.70 32.84
CA ASP A 59 -1.83 -8.40 33.32
C ASP A 59 -2.60 -9.05 32.16
N ILE A 60 -2.85 -8.34 31.07
CA ILE A 60 -3.47 -8.90 29.84
C ILE A 60 -2.64 -10.06 29.30
N LEU A 61 -1.31 -9.90 29.20
CA LEU A 61 -0.42 -10.92 28.68
C LEU A 61 -0.43 -12.19 29.57
N SER A 62 -0.45 -12.02 30.90
CA SER A 62 -0.53 -13.13 31.84
C SER A 62 -1.85 -13.93 31.72
N ARG A 63 -2.97 -13.23 31.51
CA ARG A 63 -4.30 -13.83 31.29
C ARG A 63 -4.46 -14.44 29.90
N SER A 64 -3.63 -14.03 28.94
CA SER A 64 -3.65 -14.51 27.56
C SER A 64 -2.99 -15.90 27.39
N MET A 65 -2.20 -16.35 28.38
CA MET A 65 -1.49 -17.62 28.32
C MET A 65 -2.12 -18.68 29.26
N PRO A 66 -2.18 -19.93 28.83
CA PRO A 66 -1.90 -20.48 27.50
C PRO A 66 -3.01 -20.15 26.49
N PRO A 67 -2.71 -20.13 25.17
CA PRO A 67 -3.71 -19.93 24.12
C PRO A 67 -4.83 -20.97 24.16
N ASP A 68 -6.04 -20.58 23.78
CA ASP A 68 -7.20 -21.48 23.74
C ASP A 68 -7.26 -22.28 22.43
N PHE A 69 -6.54 -23.39 22.38
CA PHE A 69 -6.55 -24.29 21.22
C PHE A 69 -7.90 -24.96 20.95
N GLY A 70 -8.86 -24.93 21.91
CA GLY A 70 -10.21 -25.42 21.67
C GLY A 70 -10.94 -24.64 20.57
N LYS A 71 -10.54 -23.40 20.34
CA LYS A 71 -11.09 -22.53 19.27
C LYS A 71 -10.28 -22.56 17.96
N LEU A 72 -9.29 -23.45 17.83
CA LEU A 72 -8.41 -23.50 16.66
C LEU A 72 -9.21 -23.67 15.34
N LYS A 73 -10.22 -24.55 15.32
CA LYS A 73 -11.03 -24.80 14.11
C LYS A 73 -11.78 -23.54 13.63
N SER A 74 -12.39 -22.80 14.54
CA SER A 74 -13.08 -21.53 14.19
C SER A 74 -12.09 -20.45 13.78
N SER A 75 -10.91 -20.39 14.41
CA SER A 75 -9.85 -19.45 14.06
C SER A 75 -9.26 -19.74 12.67
N LEU A 76 -9.09 -21.02 12.30
CA LEU A 76 -8.65 -21.40 10.95
C LEU A 76 -9.68 -21.03 9.87
N TRP A 77 -10.98 -21.10 10.18
CA TRP A 77 -11.99 -20.60 9.26
C TRP A 77 -11.87 -19.10 9.02
N ALA A 78 -11.64 -18.33 10.08
CA ALA A 78 -11.38 -16.89 9.98
C ALA A 78 -10.11 -16.57 9.15
N VAL A 79 -9.09 -17.45 9.16
CA VAL A 79 -7.92 -17.34 8.26
C VAL A 79 -8.36 -17.46 6.81
N VAL A 80 -9.14 -18.50 6.47
CA VAL A 80 -9.62 -18.71 5.10
C VAL A 80 -10.40 -17.48 4.62
N GLU A 81 -11.33 -16.99 5.45
CA GLU A 81 -12.12 -15.80 5.14
C GLU A 81 -11.25 -14.55 4.90
N THR A 82 -10.20 -14.35 5.72
CA THR A 82 -9.24 -13.24 5.55
C THR A 82 -8.47 -13.34 4.23
N VAL A 83 -8.00 -14.55 3.89
CA VAL A 83 -7.30 -14.80 2.64
C VAL A 83 -8.23 -14.59 1.43
N ASP A 84 -9.46 -15.11 1.51
CA ASP A 84 -10.45 -14.97 0.42
C ASP A 84 -10.78 -13.49 0.16
N VAL A 85 -10.94 -12.68 1.21
CA VAL A 85 -11.14 -11.23 1.11
C VAL A 85 -9.95 -10.57 0.40
N ALA A 86 -8.72 -10.92 0.77
CA ALA A 86 -7.51 -10.37 0.16
C ALA A 86 -7.34 -10.82 -1.31
N VAL A 87 -7.59 -12.10 -1.61
CA VAL A 87 -7.54 -12.66 -2.97
C VAL A 87 -8.58 -11.99 -3.86
N PHE A 88 -9.83 -11.93 -3.41
CA PHE A 88 -10.91 -11.29 -4.18
C PHE A 88 -10.60 -9.82 -4.45
N GLY A 89 -10.19 -9.06 -3.42
CA GLY A 89 -9.83 -7.65 -3.55
C GLY A 89 -8.67 -7.43 -4.52
N THR A 90 -7.68 -8.33 -4.51
CA THR A 90 -6.53 -8.24 -5.41
C THR A 90 -6.90 -8.59 -6.84
N ILE A 91 -7.60 -9.70 -7.07
CA ILE A 91 -8.00 -10.14 -8.43
C ILE A 91 -8.90 -9.09 -9.07
N CYS A 92 -9.95 -8.65 -8.39
CA CYS A 92 -10.81 -7.58 -8.89
C CYS A 92 -10.01 -6.28 -9.12
N GLY A 93 -9.11 -5.94 -8.18
CA GLY A 93 -8.20 -4.82 -8.32
C GLY A 93 -7.39 -4.89 -9.62
N VAL A 94 -6.74 -6.02 -9.91
CA VAL A 94 -5.95 -6.24 -11.12
C VAL A 94 -6.82 -6.15 -12.38
N VAL A 95 -7.97 -6.85 -12.39
CA VAL A 95 -8.86 -6.92 -13.55
C VAL A 95 -9.38 -5.54 -13.96
N PHE A 96 -9.76 -4.71 -13.00
CA PHE A 96 -10.25 -3.36 -13.30
C PHE A 96 -9.14 -2.32 -13.44
N ALA A 97 -8.00 -2.49 -12.74
CA ALA A 97 -6.86 -1.58 -12.86
C ALA A 97 -6.16 -1.70 -14.22
N PHE A 98 -6.07 -2.89 -14.80
CA PHE A 98 -5.34 -3.11 -16.05
C PHE A 98 -5.87 -2.27 -17.22
N PRO A 99 -7.18 -2.29 -17.58
CA PRO A 99 -7.71 -1.42 -18.62
C PRO A 99 -7.59 0.07 -18.29
N LEU A 100 -7.79 0.45 -17.01
CA LEU A 100 -7.61 1.83 -16.57
C LEU A 100 -6.15 2.30 -16.69
N ALA A 101 -5.20 1.43 -16.39
CA ALA A 101 -3.77 1.73 -16.51
C ALA A 101 -3.36 1.99 -17.97
N ILE A 102 -3.87 1.20 -18.91
CA ILE A 102 -3.65 1.42 -20.34
C ILE A 102 -4.18 2.80 -20.75
N LEU A 103 -5.39 3.16 -20.29
CA LEU A 103 -5.97 4.48 -20.56
C LEU A 103 -5.28 5.62 -19.81
N ALA A 104 -4.56 5.32 -18.72
CA ALA A 104 -3.82 6.28 -17.92
C ALA A 104 -2.34 6.42 -18.32
N ALA A 105 -1.85 5.62 -19.27
CA ALA A 105 -0.49 5.69 -19.79
C ALA A 105 -0.41 6.65 -20.98
N ALA A 106 0.43 7.69 -20.86
CA ALA A 106 0.51 8.78 -21.87
C ALA A 106 1.07 8.32 -23.21
N ASN A 107 1.92 7.27 -23.20
CA ASN A 107 2.55 6.73 -24.42
C ASN A 107 1.63 5.81 -25.25
N VAL A 108 0.54 5.31 -24.67
CA VAL A 108 -0.37 4.34 -25.31
C VAL A 108 -1.74 4.96 -25.61
N THR A 109 -2.20 5.89 -24.78
CA THR A 109 -3.55 6.45 -24.87
C THR A 109 -3.73 7.37 -26.06
N PRO A 110 -4.73 7.13 -26.94
CA PRO A 110 -4.88 7.87 -28.17
C PRO A 110 -5.48 9.29 -27.98
N ALA A 111 -6.18 9.54 -26.87
CA ALA A 111 -6.93 10.77 -26.65
C ALA A 111 -6.72 11.33 -25.24
N ARG A 112 -6.33 12.62 -25.19
CA ARG A 112 -6.10 13.35 -23.92
C ARG A 112 -7.28 13.32 -22.93
N PRO A 113 -8.55 13.42 -23.36
CA PRO A 113 -9.69 13.33 -22.43
C PRO A 113 -9.79 11.96 -21.75
N LEU A 114 -9.53 10.86 -22.45
CA LEU A 114 -9.54 9.49 -21.86
C LEU A 114 -8.42 9.34 -20.83
N TYR A 115 -7.22 9.84 -21.16
CA TYR A 115 -6.10 9.87 -20.23
C TYR A 115 -6.44 10.62 -18.94
N LEU A 116 -6.99 11.83 -19.05
CA LEU A 116 -7.35 12.64 -17.88
C LEU A 116 -8.46 11.98 -17.06
N ALA A 117 -9.49 11.41 -17.71
CA ALA A 117 -10.57 10.72 -17.03
C ALA A 117 -10.05 9.48 -16.26
N ALA A 118 -9.21 8.65 -16.89
CA ALA A 118 -8.62 7.48 -16.24
C ALA A 118 -7.74 7.88 -15.05
N ARG A 119 -6.87 8.88 -15.21
CA ARG A 119 -6.02 9.40 -14.12
C ARG A 119 -6.83 10.01 -12.97
N SER A 120 -7.91 10.71 -13.27
CA SER A 120 -8.81 11.26 -12.25
C SER A 120 -9.50 10.15 -11.47
N LEU A 121 -10.03 9.12 -12.14
CA LEU A 121 -10.67 7.98 -11.50
C LEU A 121 -9.69 7.21 -10.59
N ILE A 122 -8.51 6.90 -11.11
CA ILE A 122 -7.40 6.29 -10.34
C ILE A 122 -7.05 7.17 -9.12
N GLY A 123 -6.99 8.50 -9.31
CA GLY A 123 -6.71 9.44 -8.23
C GLY A 123 -7.75 9.39 -7.11
N ILE A 124 -9.03 9.43 -7.45
CA ILE A 124 -10.14 9.41 -6.48
C ILE A 124 -10.13 8.10 -5.68
N THR A 125 -10.05 6.96 -6.35
CA THR A 125 -10.08 5.65 -5.67
C THR A 125 -8.88 5.41 -4.75
N ARG A 126 -7.74 6.03 -5.01
CA ARG A 126 -6.52 5.91 -4.21
C ARG A 126 -6.48 6.87 -3.02
N VAL A 127 -7.01 8.09 -3.16
CA VAL A 127 -6.98 9.11 -2.09
C VAL A 127 -7.84 8.70 -0.90
N VAL A 128 -8.95 8.02 -1.15
CA VAL A 128 -9.84 7.52 -0.08
C VAL A 128 -9.23 6.27 0.54
N PRO A 129 -8.94 6.26 1.86
CA PRO A 129 -8.43 5.08 2.56
C PRO A 129 -9.37 3.88 2.44
N ASP A 130 -8.80 2.67 2.40
CA ASP A 130 -9.53 1.40 2.31
C ASP A 130 -10.54 1.22 3.47
N LEU A 131 -10.21 1.68 4.68
CA LEU A 131 -11.11 1.68 5.83
C LEU A 131 -12.39 2.52 5.59
N VAL A 132 -12.26 3.66 4.91
CA VAL A 132 -13.41 4.52 4.59
C VAL A 132 -14.32 3.83 3.57
N TRP A 133 -13.74 3.19 2.55
CA TRP A 133 -14.47 2.35 1.60
C TRP A 133 -15.20 1.20 2.32
N ALA A 134 -14.52 0.54 3.27
CA ALA A 134 -15.12 -0.55 4.03
C ALA A 134 -16.32 -0.09 4.85
N LEU A 135 -16.21 1.05 5.57
CA LEU A 135 -17.33 1.62 6.32
C LEU A 135 -18.51 1.95 5.42
N LEU A 136 -18.24 2.52 4.22
CA LEU A 136 -19.28 2.84 3.25
C LEU A 136 -19.99 1.57 2.75
N PHE A 137 -19.23 0.53 2.40
CA PHE A 137 -19.82 -0.72 1.92
C PHE A 137 -20.49 -1.52 3.03
N VAL A 138 -19.96 -1.53 4.25
CA VAL A 138 -20.61 -2.18 5.40
C VAL A 138 -21.95 -1.51 5.71
N THR A 139 -22.04 -0.19 5.64
CA THR A 139 -23.31 0.50 5.84
C THR A 139 -24.31 0.26 4.71
N ALA A 140 -23.84 0.06 3.47
CA ALA A 140 -24.71 -0.16 2.31
C ALA A 140 -25.17 -1.61 2.14
N VAL A 141 -24.29 -2.58 2.40
CA VAL A 141 -24.50 -4.01 2.09
C VAL A 141 -24.73 -4.85 3.36
N GLY A 142 -24.27 -4.35 4.52
CA GLY A 142 -24.29 -5.06 5.79
C GLY A 142 -22.91 -5.58 6.21
N LEU A 143 -22.86 -6.18 7.41
CA LEU A 143 -21.63 -6.77 7.96
C LEU A 143 -21.27 -8.05 7.21
N GLY A 144 -19.97 -8.32 7.07
CA GLY A 144 -19.47 -9.56 6.50
C GLY A 144 -18.24 -9.37 5.59
N PRO A 145 -17.66 -10.46 5.06
CA PRO A 145 -16.42 -10.41 4.26
C PRO A 145 -16.60 -9.73 2.90
N PHE A 146 -17.79 -9.76 2.32
CA PHE A 146 -18.04 -9.19 1.00
C PHE A 146 -17.82 -7.66 0.92
N PRO A 147 -18.36 -6.80 1.82
CA PRO A 147 -18.06 -5.38 1.81
C PRO A 147 -16.58 -5.07 2.02
N GLY A 148 -15.87 -5.87 2.83
CA GLY A 148 -14.41 -5.75 2.96
C GLY A 148 -13.67 -6.05 1.66
N ALA A 149 -14.05 -7.11 0.98
CA ALA A 149 -13.48 -7.49 -0.31
C ALA A 149 -13.73 -6.40 -1.38
N LEU A 150 -14.93 -5.79 -1.41
CA LEU A 150 -15.24 -4.66 -2.29
C LEU A 150 -14.36 -3.43 -1.97
N ALA A 151 -14.17 -3.12 -0.70
CA ALA A 151 -13.33 -2.00 -0.26
C ALA A 151 -11.88 -2.17 -0.75
N LEU A 152 -11.33 -3.37 -0.54
CA LEU A 152 -9.99 -3.71 -1.04
C LEU A 152 -9.92 -3.66 -2.56
N ALA A 153 -10.96 -4.14 -3.27
CA ALA A 153 -11.01 -4.10 -4.72
C ALA A 153 -10.93 -2.65 -5.24
N VAL A 154 -11.81 -1.76 -4.75
CA VAL A 154 -11.86 -0.35 -5.18
C VAL A 154 -10.55 0.37 -4.88
N HIS A 155 -10.02 0.22 -3.66
CA HIS A 155 -8.74 0.83 -3.31
C HIS A 155 -7.58 0.25 -4.13
N SER A 156 -7.59 -1.06 -4.40
CA SER A 156 -6.58 -1.72 -5.25
C SER A 156 -6.63 -1.25 -6.69
N VAL A 157 -7.82 -0.95 -7.25
CA VAL A 157 -7.94 -0.35 -8.60
C VAL A 157 -7.15 0.96 -8.69
N GLY A 158 -7.26 1.82 -7.66
CA GLY A 158 -6.52 3.08 -7.63
C GLY A 158 -5.01 2.89 -7.53
N MET A 159 -4.56 2.02 -6.62
CA MET A 159 -3.12 1.77 -6.41
C MET A 159 -2.48 1.06 -7.59
N LEU A 160 -3.08 -0.05 -8.04
CA LEU A 160 -2.59 -0.83 -9.18
C LEU A 160 -2.69 -0.05 -10.48
N GLY A 161 -3.79 0.67 -10.71
CA GLY A 161 -3.98 1.48 -11.91
C GLY A 161 -2.87 2.52 -12.07
N ARG A 162 -2.44 3.13 -10.98
CA ARG A 162 -1.31 4.05 -10.97
C ARG A 162 0.01 3.35 -11.28
N LEU A 163 0.36 2.32 -10.52
CA LEU A 163 1.63 1.61 -10.67
C LEU A 163 1.75 0.93 -12.05
N PHE A 164 0.66 0.35 -12.53
CA PHE A 164 0.63 -0.27 -13.86
C PHE A 164 0.81 0.76 -14.97
N SER A 165 0.18 1.95 -14.87
CA SER A 165 0.38 3.00 -15.86
C SER A 165 1.82 3.51 -15.88
N GLU A 166 2.47 3.64 -14.73
CA GLU A 166 3.88 4.02 -14.62
C GLU A 166 4.80 2.96 -15.29
N VAL A 167 4.57 1.67 -15.04
CA VAL A 167 5.32 0.59 -15.70
C VAL A 167 5.14 0.60 -17.22
N ILE A 168 3.91 0.90 -17.72
CA ILE A 168 3.66 1.01 -19.16
C ILE A 168 4.34 2.25 -19.74
N GLU A 169 4.41 3.36 -19.00
CA GLU A 169 5.10 4.57 -19.44
C GLU A 169 6.62 4.41 -19.49
N ASP A 170 7.21 3.65 -18.54
CA ASP A 170 8.65 3.45 -18.37
C ASP A 170 9.22 2.28 -19.19
N MET A 171 8.37 1.56 -19.95
CA MET A 171 8.82 0.40 -20.72
C MET A 171 9.80 0.76 -21.84
N ASP A 172 10.67 -0.17 -22.20
CA ASP A 172 11.52 -0.05 -23.39
C ASP A 172 10.66 -0.02 -24.66
N MET A 173 10.78 1.05 -25.42
CA MET A 173 10.02 1.26 -26.66
C MET A 173 10.65 0.58 -27.88
N GLY A 174 11.86 0.03 -27.79
CA GLY A 174 12.57 -0.62 -28.90
C GLY A 174 11.73 -1.73 -29.57
N PRO A 175 11.17 -2.70 -28.83
CA PRO A 175 10.29 -3.73 -29.38
C PRO A 175 9.01 -3.18 -30.04
N VAL A 176 8.46 -2.09 -29.50
CA VAL A 176 7.28 -1.39 -30.03
C VAL A 176 7.60 -0.75 -31.39
N GLU A 177 8.73 -0.06 -31.48
CA GLU A 177 9.19 0.58 -32.70
C GLU A 177 9.52 -0.46 -33.79
N ALA A 178 10.22 -1.54 -33.42
CA ALA A 178 10.57 -2.62 -34.33
C ALA A 178 9.34 -3.26 -34.97
N LEU A 179 8.31 -3.60 -34.18
CA LEU A 179 7.04 -4.14 -34.69
C LEU A 179 6.27 -3.11 -35.54
N THR A 180 6.28 -1.86 -35.15
CA THR A 180 5.61 -0.81 -35.92
C THR A 180 6.22 -0.63 -37.32
N LEU A 181 7.55 -0.71 -37.42
CA LEU A 181 8.29 -0.65 -38.69
C LEU A 181 7.96 -1.81 -39.63
N THR A 182 7.57 -2.99 -39.10
CA THR A 182 7.12 -4.13 -39.93
C THR A 182 5.70 -3.98 -40.46
N GLY A 183 4.99 -2.89 -40.12
CA GLY A 183 3.60 -2.65 -40.52
C GLY A 183 2.58 -3.37 -39.65
N ALA A 184 2.95 -3.84 -38.44
CA ALA A 184 2.03 -4.48 -37.50
C ALA A 184 0.92 -3.49 -37.05
N SER A 185 -0.30 -4.03 -36.91
CA SER A 185 -1.43 -3.24 -36.40
C SER A 185 -1.22 -2.87 -34.92
N ARG A 186 -1.91 -1.82 -34.44
CA ARG A 186 -1.84 -1.38 -33.03
C ARG A 186 -2.12 -2.52 -32.03
N LEU A 187 -3.08 -3.38 -32.35
CA LEU A 187 -3.41 -4.53 -31.50
C LEU A 187 -2.27 -5.56 -31.48
N GLN A 188 -1.63 -5.82 -32.61
CA GLN A 188 -0.48 -6.73 -32.68
C GLN A 188 0.72 -6.17 -31.90
N VAL A 189 1.02 -4.88 -32.05
CA VAL A 189 2.06 -4.22 -31.23
C VAL A 189 1.75 -4.32 -29.75
N PHE A 190 0.52 -4.04 -29.34
CA PHE A 190 0.09 -4.13 -27.96
C PHE A 190 0.25 -5.55 -27.39
N THR A 191 -0.25 -6.57 -28.10
CA THR A 191 -0.24 -7.96 -27.60
C THR A 191 1.13 -8.62 -27.67
N HIS A 192 2.04 -8.23 -28.59
CA HIS A 192 3.31 -8.90 -28.81
C HIS A 192 4.53 -8.11 -28.32
N ALA A 193 4.40 -6.80 -28.09
CA ALA A 193 5.48 -5.99 -27.52
C ALA A 193 5.12 -5.45 -26.15
N VAL A 194 4.00 -4.71 -26.02
CA VAL A 194 3.66 -4.02 -24.77
C VAL A 194 3.35 -5.03 -23.66
N VAL A 195 2.36 -5.90 -23.86
CA VAL A 195 1.93 -6.83 -22.80
C VAL A 195 3.06 -7.75 -22.32
N PRO A 196 3.81 -8.44 -23.20
CA PRO A 196 4.93 -9.28 -22.74
C PRO A 196 6.03 -8.50 -22.03
N GLY A 197 6.30 -7.27 -22.48
CA GLY A 197 7.34 -6.42 -21.89
C GLY A 197 7.02 -5.96 -20.47
N VAL A 198 5.75 -5.69 -20.15
CA VAL A 198 5.35 -5.20 -18.83
C VAL A 198 4.85 -6.29 -17.89
N LEU A 199 4.42 -7.44 -18.40
CA LEU A 199 3.75 -8.50 -17.64
C LEU A 199 4.53 -8.96 -16.39
N PRO A 200 5.85 -9.20 -16.44
CA PRO A 200 6.62 -9.59 -15.24
C PRO A 200 6.52 -8.55 -14.12
N SER A 201 6.68 -7.27 -14.48
CA SER A 201 6.57 -6.17 -13.51
C SER A 201 5.17 -6.04 -12.94
N LEU A 202 4.13 -6.16 -13.78
CA LEU A 202 2.73 -6.13 -13.34
C LEU A 202 2.39 -7.26 -12.37
N LEU A 203 2.89 -8.47 -12.62
CA LEU A 203 2.72 -9.62 -11.72
C LEU A 203 3.44 -9.39 -10.39
N GLY A 204 4.65 -8.85 -10.41
CA GLY A 204 5.37 -8.48 -9.19
C GLY A 204 4.62 -7.47 -8.33
N ILE A 205 4.03 -6.45 -8.96
CA ILE A 205 3.20 -5.44 -8.29
C ILE A 205 1.88 -6.03 -7.77
N ALA A 206 1.25 -6.93 -8.52
CA ALA A 206 0.03 -7.61 -8.09
C ALA A 206 0.26 -8.50 -6.85
N LEU A 207 1.38 -9.23 -6.80
CA LEU A 207 1.79 -10.01 -5.62
C LEU A 207 2.06 -9.10 -4.41
N TYR A 208 2.75 -7.98 -4.61
CA TYR A 208 2.93 -6.99 -3.55
C TYR A 208 1.57 -6.45 -3.04
N ARG A 209 0.64 -6.18 -3.96
CA ARG A 209 -0.70 -5.71 -3.57
C ARG A 209 -1.49 -6.76 -2.80
N PHE A 210 -1.32 -8.03 -3.13
CA PHE A 210 -1.92 -9.12 -2.35
C PHE A 210 -1.43 -9.12 -0.90
N ASP A 211 -0.12 -8.95 -0.66
CA ASP A 211 0.43 -8.85 0.70
C ASP A 211 -0.15 -7.67 1.47
N GLU A 212 -0.28 -6.51 0.82
CA GLU A 212 -0.92 -5.33 1.42
C GLU A 212 -2.40 -5.59 1.73
N ASN A 213 -3.14 -6.17 0.79
CA ASN A 213 -4.55 -6.49 0.98
C ASN A 213 -4.78 -7.49 2.11
N LEU A 214 -3.86 -8.45 2.30
CA LEU A 214 -3.93 -9.40 3.40
C LEU A 214 -3.81 -8.69 4.76
N ARG A 215 -2.89 -7.73 4.89
CA ARG A 215 -2.75 -6.90 6.10
C ARG A 215 -3.94 -5.97 6.30
N SER A 216 -4.38 -5.30 5.24
CA SER A 216 -5.56 -4.44 5.29
C SER A 216 -6.82 -5.20 5.69
N SER A 217 -7.02 -6.44 5.23
CA SER A 217 -8.20 -7.25 5.58
C SER A 217 -8.32 -7.51 7.07
N LEU A 218 -7.20 -7.59 7.80
CA LEU A 218 -7.19 -7.69 9.26
C LEU A 218 -7.77 -6.43 9.94
N VAL A 219 -7.36 -5.26 9.43
CA VAL A 219 -7.84 -3.96 9.96
C VAL A 219 -9.32 -3.74 9.61
N LEU A 220 -9.71 -4.08 8.38
CA LEU A 220 -11.11 -3.98 7.94
C LEU A 220 -12.05 -4.88 8.74
N GLY A 221 -11.56 -5.98 9.27
CA GLY A 221 -12.31 -6.83 10.19
C GLY A 221 -12.82 -6.08 11.44
N PHE A 222 -12.10 -5.05 11.93
CA PHE A 222 -12.53 -4.24 13.07
C PHE A 222 -13.77 -3.37 12.79
N VAL A 223 -14.06 -3.11 11.53
CA VAL A 223 -15.29 -2.38 11.12
C VAL A 223 -16.39 -3.31 10.61
N GLY A 224 -16.26 -4.63 10.88
CA GLY A 224 -17.28 -5.61 10.55
C GLY A 224 -17.13 -6.25 9.17
N ALA A 225 -15.97 -6.13 8.54
CA ALA A 225 -15.66 -6.74 7.25
C ALA A 225 -15.22 -8.23 7.33
N GLY A 226 -15.56 -8.93 8.42
CA GLY A 226 -15.27 -10.36 8.58
C GLY A 226 -13.81 -10.69 8.89
N GLY A 227 -13.45 -11.97 8.74
CA GLY A 227 -12.10 -12.49 8.89
C GLY A 227 -11.54 -12.46 10.31
N ILE A 228 -10.23 -12.67 10.44
CA ILE A 228 -9.53 -12.72 11.74
C ILE A 228 -9.72 -11.42 12.54
N GLY A 229 -9.72 -10.25 11.87
CA GLY A 229 -9.89 -8.96 12.54
C GLY A 229 -11.20 -8.84 13.28
N PHE A 230 -12.30 -9.31 12.71
CA PHE A 230 -13.60 -9.34 13.35
C PHE A 230 -13.62 -10.28 14.57
N HIS A 231 -13.04 -11.46 14.45
CA HIS A 231 -12.92 -12.40 15.56
C HIS A 231 -12.02 -11.86 16.67
N LEU A 232 -10.94 -11.15 16.31
CA LEU A 232 -10.03 -10.53 17.28
C LEU A 232 -10.74 -9.44 18.08
N LEU A 233 -11.46 -8.52 17.39
CA LEU A 233 -12.24 -7.49 18.06
C LEU A 233 -13.32 -8.07 18.98
N THR A 234 -14.02 -9.10 18.51
CA THR A 234 -15.08 -9.77 19.28
C THR A 234 -14.47 -10.44 20.53
N ALA A 235 -13.35 -11.14 20.40
CA ALA A 235 -12.67 -11.78 21.53
C ALA A 235 -12.15 -10.75 22.55
N MET A 236 -11.64 -9.59 22.07
CA MET A 236 -11.24 -8.47 22.95
C MET A 236 -12.43 -7.90 23.74
N ASN A 237 -13.54 -7.60 23.05
CA ASN A 237 -14.74 -7.06 23.68
C ASN A 237 -15.38 -8.02 24.69
N LEU A 238 -15.21 -9.32 24.50
CA LEU A 238 -15.68 -10.37 25.41
C LEU A 238 -14.64 -10.76 26.48
N PHE A 239 -13.50 -10.04 26.58
CA PHE A 239 -12.41 -10.30 27.52
C PHE A 239 -11.85 -11.75 27.42
N GLN A 240 -11.94 -12.36 26.23
CA GLN A 240 -11.44 -13.71 25.97
C GLN A 240 -9.96 -13.69 25.59
N TYR A 241 -9.09 -13.22 26.49
CA TYR A 241 -7.66 -12.98 26.20
C TYR A 241 -6.91 -14.20 25.67
N ARG A 242 -7.27 -15.42 26.11
CA ARG A 242 -6.67 -16.67 25.61
C ARG A 242 -7.01 -16.96 24.15
N THR A 243 -8.19 -16.52 23.69
CA THR A 243 -8.58 -16.58 22.28
C THR A 243 -7.84 -15.49 21.48
N VAL A 244 -7.68 -14.29 22.07
CA VAL A 244 -6.90 -13.21 21.45
C VAL A 244 -5.47 -13.66 21.19
N SER A 245 -4.79 -14.29 22.15
CA SER A 245 -3.41 -14.79 21.94
C SER A 245 -3.32 -15.84 20.83
N LEU A 246 -4.28 -16.76 20.75
CA LEU A 246 -4.35 -17.72 19.65
C LEU A 246 -4.48 -17.02 18.29
N LEU A 247 -5.43 -16.06 18.18
CA LEU A 247 -5.64 -15.30 16.94
C LEU A 247 -4.42 -14.48 16.54
N LEU A 248 -3.72 -13.87 17.49
CA LEU A 248 -2.48 -13.13 17.22
C LEU A 248 -1.37 -14.03 16.69
N ILE A 249 -1.18 -15.21 17.28
CA ILE A 249 -0.20 -16.20 16.79
C ILE A 249 -0.55 -16.63 15.36
N ILE A 250 -1.81 -16.97 15.11
CA ILE A 250 -2.27 -17.37 13.78
C ILE A 250 -2.07 -16.23 12.77
N THR A 251 -2.41 -14.99 13.15
CA THR A 251 -2.21 -13.80 12.30
C THR A 251 -0.73 -13.61 11.95
N PHE A 252 0.15 -13.73 12.93
CA PHE A 252 1.59 -13.62 12.70
C PHE A 252 2.09 -14.68 11.72
N LEU A 253 1.69 -15.94 11.92
CA LEU A 253 2.06 -17.05 11.02
C LEU A 253 1.49 -16.85 9.60
N LEU A 254 0.24 -16.39 9.50
CA LEU A 254 -0.41 -16.11 8.22
C LEU A 254 0.34 -15.03 7.44
N VAL A 255 0.57 -13.87 8.06
CA VAL A 255 1.23 -12.73 7.39
C VAL A 255 2.66 -13.10 7.00
N THR A 256 3.44 -13.67 7.92
CA THR A 256 4.82 -14.08 7.63
C THR A 256 4.88 -15.15 6.53
N GLY A 257 3.97 -16.13 6.58
CA GLY A 257 3.87 -17.16 5.53
C GLY A 257 3.51 -16.58 4.16
N ALA A 258 2.57 -15.66 4.10
CA ALA A 258 2.18 -14.98 2.87
C ALA A 258 3.33 -14.13 2.31
N GLU A 259 4.04 -13.36 3.14
CA GLU A 259 5.20 -12.58 2.73
C GLU A 259 6.31 -13.45 2.11
N HIS A 260 6.64 -14.56 2.75
CA HIS A 260 7.64 -15.49 2.21
C HIS A 260 7.20 -16.13 0.89
N LEU A 261 5.92 -16.52 0.79
CA LEU A 261 5.36 -17.09 -0.44
C LEU A 261 5.38 -16.07 -1.58
N SER A 262 4.92 -14.84 -1.33
CA SER A 262 4.92 -13.76 -2.32
C SER A 262 6.34 -13.37 -2.75
N ALA A 263 7.30 -13.32 -1.81
CA ALA A 263 8.70 -13.05 -2.14
C ALA A 263 9.30 -14.16 -3.02
N TYR A 264 9.01 -15.42 -2.71
CA TYR A 264 9.43 -16.56 -3.53
C TYR A 264 8.82 -16.52 -4.93
N LEU A 265 7.52 -16.25 -5.05
CA LEU A 265 6.85 -16.14 -6.34
C LEU A 265 7.40 -14.97 -7.17
N ARG A 266 7.63 -13.81 -6.55
CA ARG A 266 8.28 -12.66 -7.22
C ARG A 266 9.64 -13.01 -7.78
N SER A 267 10.49 -13.69 -7.02
CA SER A 267 11.83 -14.07 -7.50
C SER A 267 11.84 -15.04 -8.68
N LYS A 268 10.69 -15.61 -9.06
CA LYS A 268 10.54 -16.48 -10.23
C LYS A 268 9.96 -15.74 -11.44
N VAL A 269 9.37 -14.59 -11.24
CA VAL A 269 8.67 -13.81 -12.28
C VAL A 269 9.53 -12.64 -12.76
N THR A 270 10.32 -12.06 -11.87
CA THR A 270 11.32 -11.02 -12.15
C THR A 270 12.72 -11.62 -12.27
#